data_6fe28a6f2bf835a14205dd1f2e35a740
#
_entry.id   6fe28a6f2bf835a14205dd1f2e35a740
#
_cell.length_a   1.000
_cell.length_b   1.000
_cell.length_c   1.000
_cell.angle_alpha   90.00
_cell.angle_beta   90.00
_cell.angle_gamma   90.00
#
_symmetry.space_group_name_H-M   'P 1'
#
loop_
_entity.id
_entity.type
_entity.pdbx_description
1 polymer ?
#
loop_
_entity_poly.entity_id
_entity_poly.type
_entity_poly.pdbx_seq_one_letter_code
_entity_poly.pdbx_strand_id
1 'polypeptide(L)'
;MNRNKLSTGEFVIIIALNFSLIAFSIDAILPALPDIASELIPSSPNKTQFIISSFLVGMGIATLFAGPLSDSFGRKKIICIGGTIFLFGTIIAGTAKNLEVVLFGRFIQGLGVAGPRVAALAIVRDLYAGRKMAQIMSISMIFFTFVPAIAPMIGALILINFGWRSIFTGFIIFLIIAVGWLLLRQPETLVKNDRVSFAFSRIYKSLIDCFTNKIFVISTILQTLTFSILFASISTIQQVFDISYDKASSFPYWFGLIALISGSGSFINSYLVVKMGMRRLISVGFVIGTGASLCLILFNLFYLIPFSLYFV
;
A
#
# COMPACT_ATOMS: atom_id res chain seq x y z
N MET A 1 -0.26 18.06 -33.84
CA MET A 1 -1.34 17.14 -33.44
C MET A 1 -1.72 17.44 -31.99
N ASN A 2 -2.88 18.08 -31.79
CA ASN A 2 -3.45 18.35 -30.47
C ASN A 2 -3.91 16.99 -29.88
N ARG A 3 -3.01 16.24 -29.24
CA ARG A 3 -3.43 15.16 -28.35
C ARG A 3 -4.13 15.83 -27.16
N ASN A 4 -5.42 15.57 -27.00
CA ASN A 4 -6.25 16.06 -25.91
C ASN A 4 -5.47 16.05 -24.60
N LYS A 5 -5.09 17.26 -24.14
CA LYS A 5 -4.43 17.40 -22.83
C LYS A 5 -5.39 16.84 -21.79
N LEU A 6 -4.89 15.94 -20.93
CA LEU A 6 -5.63 15.46 -19.77
C LEU A 6 -6.17 16.65 -18.97
N SER A 7 -7.44 16.60 -18.57
CA SER A 7 -7.95 17.54 -17.58
C SER A 7 -7.23 17.30 -16.25
N THR A 8 -7.09 18.32 -15.43
CA THR A 8 -6.46 18.17 -14.10
C THR A 8 -7.18 17.12 -13.26
N GLY A 9 -8.52 17.03 -13.36
CA GLY A 9 -9.31 16.04 -12.64
C GLY A 9 -9.02 14.61 -13.11
N GLU A 10 -9.01 14.37 -14.43
CA GLU A 10 -8.67 13.07 -15.01
C GLU A 10 -7.25 12.62 -14.61
N PHE A 11 -6.29 13.55 -14.65
CA PHE A 11 -4.93 13.29 -14.25
C PHE A 11 -4.82 12.86 -12.78
N VAL A 12 -5.51 13.58 -11.87
CA VAL A 12 -5.54 13.25 -10.44
C VAL A 12 -6.13 11.86 -10.19
N ILE A 13 -7.23 11.51 -10.88
CA ILE A 13 -7.85 10.20 -10.74
C ILE A 13 -6.90 9.10 -11.21
N ILE A 14 -6.24 9.26 -12.35
CA ILE A 14 -5.27 8.30 -12.86
C ILE A 14 -4.13 8.07 -11.88
N ILE A 15 -3.56 9.13 -11.33
CA ILE A 15 -2.49 9.06 -10.33
C ILE A 15 -2.97 8.38 -9.05
N ALA A 16 -4.15 8.77 -8.57
CA ALA A 16 -4.75 8.19 -7.38
C ALA A 16 -5.00 6.67 -7.52
N LEU A 17 -5.51 6.21 -8.66
CA LEU A 17 -5.71 4.79 -8.95
C LEU A 17 -4.38 4.01 -8.93
N ASN A 18 -3.31 4.58 -9.51
CA ASN A 18 -2.01 3.92 -9.50
C ASN A 18 -1.41 3.82 -8.09
N PHE A 19 -1.63 4.81 -7.22
CA PHE A 19 -1.24 4.71 -5.81
C PHE A 19 -2.10 3.70 -5.05
N SER A 20 -3.40 3.70 -5.33
CA SER A 20 -4.38 2.83 -4.67
C SER A 20 -4.23 1.35 -5.00
N LEU A 21 -3.52 1.00 -6.07
CA LEU A 21 -3.25 -0.39 -6.45
C LEU A 21 -2.57 -1.18 -5.31
N ILE A 22 -1.70 -0.52 -4.54
CA ILE A 22 -1.03 -1.13 -3.38
C ILE A 22 -2.03 -1.42 -2.27
N ALA A 23 -2.76 -0.39 -1.82
CA ALA A 23 -3.72 -0.52 -0.72
C ALA A 23 -4.81 -1.54 -1.07
N PHE A 24 -5.37 -1.48 -2.29
CA PHE A 24 -6.36 -2.43 -2.75
C PHE A 24 -5.83 -3.87 -2.73
N SER A 25 -4.58 -4.08 -3.18
CA SER A 25 -3.95 -5.42 -3.18
C SER A 25 -3.67 -5.98 -1.79
N ILE A 26 -3.52 -5.13 -0.77
CA ILE A 26 -3.29 -5.54 0.62
C ILE A 26 -4.62 -5.76 1.33
N ASP A 27 -5.54 -4.80 1.22
CA ASP A 27 -6.71 -4.75 2.09
C ASP A 27 -7.87 -5.62 1.59
N ALA A 28 -8.05 -5.77 0.27
CA ALA A 28 -9.15 -6.56 -0.27
C ALA A 28 -8.98 -8.08 -0.07
N ILE A 29 -7.76 -8.57 0.23
CA ILE A 29 -7.55 -10.00 0.51
C ILE A 29 -7.78 -10.37 1.99
N LEU A 30 -7.81 -9.38 2.89
CA LEU A 30 -7.91 -9.62 4.34
C LEU A 30 -9.12 -10.50 4.73
N PRO A 31 -10.34 -10.27 4.21
CA PRO A 31 -11.50 -11.10 4.55
C PRO A 31 -11.34 -12.56 4.12
N ALA A 32 -10.48 -12.85 3.15
CA ALA A 32 -10.29 -14.18 2.59
C ALA A 32 -9.20 -15.00 3.30
N LEU A 33 -8.44 -14.41 4.22
CA LEU A 33 -7.36 -15.12 4.91
C LEU A 33 -7.81 -16.39 5.64
N PRO A 34 -8.98 -16.45 6.32
CA PRO A 34 -9.48 -17.69 6.92
C PRO A 34 -9.78 -18.76 5.90
N ASP A 35 -10.42 -18.42 4.78
CA ASP A 35 -10.78 -19.40 3.74
C ASP A 35 -9.52 -19.98 3.08
N ILE A 36 -8.51 -19.11 2.83
CA ILE A 36 -7.20 -19.53 2.33
C ILE A 36 -6.51 -20.46 3.36
N ALA A 37 -6.58 -20.13 4.65
CA ALA A 37 -6.02 -20.95 5.71
C ALA A 37 -6.67 -22.33 5.77
N SER A 38 -8.00 -22.40 5.76
CA SER A 38 -8.76 -23.63 5.84
C SER A 38 -8.52 -24.55 4.64
N GLU A 39 -8.33 -23.98 3.43
CA GLU A 39 -8.13 -24.74 2.21
C GLU A 39 -6.66 -25.19 2.03
N LEU A 40 -5.70 -24.27 2.24
CA LEU A 40 -4.31 -24.53 1.86
C LEU A 40 -3.41 -24.95 3.02
N ILE A 41 -3.73 -24.56 4.26
CA ILE A 41 -2.88 -24.85 5.42
C ILE A 41 -3.65 -24.93 6.76
N PRO A 42 -4.59 -25.85 6.90
CA PRO A 42 -5.43 -25.96 8.11
C PRO A 42 -4.62 -26.25 9.38
N SER A 43 -3.45 -26.87 9.27
CA SER A 43 -2.57 -27.19 10.40
C SER A 43 -1.81 -25.98 10.97
N SER A 44 -1.73 -24.87 10.23
CA SER A 44 -0.97 -23.69 10.64
C SER A 44 -1.57 -22.40 10.05
N PRO A 45 -2.81 -22.02 10.43
CA PRO A 45 -3.56 -20.92 9.82
C PRO A 45 -2.83 -19.56 9.92
N ASN A 46 -2.01 -19.35 10.96
CA ASN A 46 -1.24 -18.13 11.14
C ASN A 46 -0.24 -17.84 9.99
N LYS A 47 0.17 -18.87 9.24
CA LYS A 47 1.08 -18.68 8.09
C LYS A 47 0.45 -17.89 6.94
N THR A 48 -0.88 -17.78 6.87
CA THR A 48 -1.54 -16.95 5.85
C THR A 48 -1.22 -15.45 5.99
N GLN A 49 -0.79 -14.99 7.16
CA GLN A 49 -0.30 -13.62 7.35
C GLN A 49 0.91 -13.30 6.44
N PHE A 50 1.70 -14.31 6.08
CA PHE A 50 2.83 -14.14 5.15
C PHE A 50 2.39 -13.74 3.73
N ILE A 51 1.12 -13.88 3.37
CA ILE A 51 0.54 -13.40 2.10
C ILE A 51 0.75 -11.88 1.96
N ILE A 52 0.57 -11.13 3.05
CA ILE A 52 0.79 -9.68 3.08
C ILE A 52 2.29 -9.37 3.12
N SER A 53 3.03 -10.05 3.99
CA SER A 53 4.47 -9.81 4.16
C SER A 53 5.26 -10.11 2.89
N SER A 54 4.94 -11.18 2.16
CA SER A 54 5.60 -11.52 0.89
C SER A 54 5.42 -10.43 -0.15
N PHE A 55 4.21 -9.88 -0.27
CA PHE A 55 3.93 -8.75 -1.16
C PHE A 55 4.75 -7.51 -0.77
N LEU A 56 4.81 -7.19 0.52
CA LEU A 56 5.57 -6.03 1.04
C LEU A 56 7.08 -6.18 0.81
N VAL A 57 7.62 -7.38 0.99
CA VAL A 57 9.04 -7.66 0.72
C VAL A 57 9.36 -7.44 -0.75
N GLY A 58 8.54 -8.00 -1.66
CA GLY A 58 8.69 -7.77 -3.09
C GLY A 58 8.64 -6.29 -3.46
N MET A 59 7.64 -5.57 -2.94
CA MET A 59 7.49 -4.12 -3.17
C MET A 59 8.68 -3.33 -2.63
N GLY A 60 9.17 -3.66 -1.44
CA GLY A 60 10.32 -2.99 -0.83
C GLY A 60 11.58 -3.13 -1.67
N ILE A 61 11.90 -4.33 -2.13
CA ILE A 61 13.05 -4.60 -2.99
C ILE A 61 12.94 -3.83 -4.31
N ALA A 62 11.81 -3.95 -5.00
CA ALA A 62 11.63 -3.31 -6.31
C ALA A 62 11.61 -1.77 -6.23
N THR A 63 11.15 -1.18 -5.12
CA THR A 63 11.11 0.28 -4.94
C THR A 63 12.51 0.89 -4.99
N LEU A 64 13.55 0.19 -4.54
CA LEU A 64 14.93 0.66 -4.61
C LEU A 64 15.41 0.89 -6.06
N PHE A 65 14.90 0.08 -6.99
CA PHE A 65 15.30 0.10 -8.39
C PHE A 65 14.33 0.86 -9.29
N ALA A 66 13.05 0.94 -8.90
CA ALA A 66 12.00 1.50 -9.75
C ALA A 66 12.25 2.96 -10.16
N GLY A 67 12.80 3.80 -9.26
CA GLY A 67 13.19 5.18 -9.54
C GLY A 67 14.29 5.27 -10.60
N PRO A 68 15.49 4.75 -10.33
CA PRO A 68 16.59 4.73 -11.28
C PRO A 68 16.24 4.09 -12.64
N LEU A 69 15.48 3.00 -12.64
CA LEU A 69 15.01 2.37 -13.88
C LEU A 69 14.06 3.29 -14.65
N SER A 70 13.17 3.99 -13.95
CA SER A 70 12.24 4.94 -14.56
C SER A 70 12.95 6.16 -15.15
N ASP A 71 14.03 6.63 -14.51
CA ASP A 71 14.86 7.73 -14.99
C ASP A 71 15.70 7.33 -16.23
N SER A 72 16.04 6.05 -16.34
CA SER A 72 16.87 5.54 -17.43
C SER A 72 16.07 5.10 -18.64
N PHE A 73 14.97 4.38 -18.43
CA PHE A 73 14.20 3.76 -19.50
C PHE A 73 12.93 4.52 -19.91
N GLY A 74 12.51 5.49 -19.08
CA GLY A 74 11.28 6.27 -19.26
C GLY A 74 10.15 5.80 -18.35
N ARG A 75 9.25 6.72 -18.01
CA ARG A 75 8.16 6.51 -17.04
C ARG A 75 7.19 5.43 -17.48
N LYS A 76 6.66 5.56 -18.69
CA LYS A 76 5.66 4.64 -19.24
C LYS A 76 6.18 3.21 -19.39
N LYS A 77 7.45 3.06 -19.79
CA LYS A 77 8.04 1.74 -19.95
C LYS A 77 8.13 0.99 -18.62
N ILE A 78 8.51 1.67 -17.55
CA ILE A 78 8.59 1.06 -16.22
C ILE A 78 7.22 0.78 -15.63
N ILE A 79 6.24 1.64 -15.87
CA ILE A 79 4.84 1.37 -15.51
C ILE A 79 4.33 0.12 -16.22
N CYS A 80 4.59 -0.02 -17.51
CA CYS A 80 4.17 -1.19 -18.30
C CYS A 80 4.84 -2.47 -17.80
N ILE A 81 6.16 -2.47 -17.62
CA ILE A 81 6.93 -3.62 -17.11
C ILE A 81 6.44 -4.00 -15.72
N GLY A 82 6.32 -3.02 -14.80
CA GLY A 82 5.82 -3.27 -13.46
C GLY A 82 4.40 -3.83 -13.45
N GLY A 83 3.50 -3.26 -14.25
CA GLY A 83 2.14 -3.78 -14.42
C GLY A 83 2.10 -5.21 -14.95
N THR A 84 2.98 -5.54 -15.90
CA THR A 84 3.10 -6.91 -16.44
C THR A 84 3.61 -7.88 -15.37
N ILE A 85 4.63 -7.52 -14.60
CA ILE A 85 5.13 -8.34 -13.48
C ILE A 85 4.04 -8.54 -12.43
N PHE A 86 3.30 -7.47 -12.09
CA PHE A 86 2.16 -7.55 -11.18
C PHE A 86 1.09 -8.53 -11.68
N LEU A 87 0.74 -8.47 -12.96
CA LEU A 87 -0.21 -9.35 -13.60
C LEU A 87 0.21 -10.82 -13.48
N PHE A 88 1.46 -11.14 -13.83
CA PHE A 88 1.99 -12.51 -13.71
C PHE A 88 1.98 -13.00 -12.27
N GLY A 89 2.43 -12.20 -11.30
CA GLY A 89 2.37 -12.54 -9.88
C GLY A 89 0.93 -12.80 -9.41
N THR A 90 -0.02 -11.99 -9.89
CA THR A 90 -1.45 -12.13 -9.57
C THR A 90 -2.03 -13.43 -10.13
N ILE A 91 -1.68 -13.80 -11.36
CA ILE A 91 -2.12 -15.08 -11.98
C ILE A 91 -1.54 -16.26 -11.20
N ILE A 92 -0.25 -16.24 -10.88
CA ILE A 92 0.41 -17.30 -10.09
C ILE A 92 -0.31 -17.48 -8.74
N ALA A 93 -0.56 -16.39 -8.01
CA ALA A 93 -1.21 -16.47 -6.71
C ALA A 93 -2.67 -16.93 -6.80
N GLY A 94 -3.43 -16.45 -7.80
CA GLY A 94 -4.84 -16.81 -8.00
C GLY A 94 -5.07 -18.26 -8.46
N THR A 95 -4.07 -18.89 -9.10
CA THR A 95 -4.15 -20.30 -9.56
C THR A 95 -3.44 -21.29 -8.63
N ALA A 96 -2.91 -20.79 -7.52
CA ALA A 96 -2.12 -21.59 -6.60
C ALA A 96 -2.93 -22.71 -5.92
N LYS A 97 -2.27 -23.86 -5.71
CA LYS A 97 -2.83 -25.03 -5.01
C LYS A 97 -2.20 -25.27 -3.63
N ASN A 98 -1.20 -24.49 -3.26
CA ASN A 98 -0.54 -24.50 -1.95
C ASN A 98 -0.13 -23.09 -1.54
N LEU A 99 0.14 -22.90 -0.26
CA LEU A 99 0.46 -21.58 0.30
C LEU A 99 1.77 -21.02 -0.27
N GLU A 100 2.77 -21.85 -0.49
CA GLU A 100 4.09 -21.44 -0.97
C GLU A 100 4.00 -20.77 -2.33
N VAL A 101 3.18 -21.30 -3.24
CA VAL A 101 2.93 -20.70 -4.56
C VAL A 101 2.15 -19.40 -4.44
N VAL A 102 1.19 -19.30 -3.50
CA VAL A 102 0.53 -18.02 -3.21
C VAL A 102 1.57 -16.99 -2.76
N LEU A 103 2.44 -17.35 -1.80
CA LEU A 103 3.47 -16.43 -1.27
C LEU A 103 4.43 -15.99 -2.37
N PHE A 104 4.88 -16.91 -3.22
CA PHE A 104 5.73 -16.59 -4.37
C PHE A 104 5.02 -15.65 -5.35
N GLY A 105 3.77 -15.94 -5.72
CA GLY A 105 2.96 -15.05 -6.57
C GLY A 105 2.78 -13.66 -5.97
N ARG A 106 2.53 -13.58 -4.65
CA ARG A 106 2.44 -12.32 -3.92
C ARG A 106 3.75 -11.53 -3.91
N PHE A 107 4.87 -12.22 -3.76
CA PHE A 107 6.20 -11.60 -3.86
C PHE A 107 6.43 -10.99 -5.25
N ILE A 108 6.16 -11.75 -6.32
CA ILE A 108 6.26 -11.23 -7.70
C ILE A 108 5.29 -10.07 -7.93
N GLN A 109 4.07 -10.17 -7.44
CA GLN A 109 3.08 -9.10 -7.50
C GLN A 109 3.59 -7.82 -6.80
N GLY A 110 4.24 -7.98 -5.63
CA GLY A 110 4.90 -6.89 -4.92
C GLY A 110 6.02 -6.24 -5.71
N LEU A 111 6.89 -7.04 -6.37
CA LEU A 111 7.91 -6.51 -7.27
C LEU A 111 7.30 -5.64 -8.37
N GLY A 112 6.17 -6.10 -8.93
CA GLY A 112 5.50 -5.41 -10.04
C GLY A 112 4.89 -4.07 -9.67
N VAL A 113 4.29 -3.95 -8.48
CA VAL A 113 3.54 -2.73 -8.08
C VAL A 113 4.42 -1.50 -7.88
N ALA A 114 5.72 -1.69 -7.62
CA ALA A 114 6.66 -0.60 -7.39
C ALA A 114 6.82 0.31 -8.63
N GLY A 115 6.82 -0.28 -9.84
CA GLY A 115 6.93 0.47 -11.10
C GLY A 115 5.82 1.52 -11.27
N PRO A 116 4.54 1.11 -11.31
CA PRO A 116 3.40 2.02 -11.40
C PRO A 116 3.41 3.10 -10.32
N ARG A 117 3.67 2.76 -9.06
CA ARG A 117 3.70 3.72 -7.97
C ARG A 117 4.79 4.78 -8.11
N VAL A 118 6.03 4.35 -8.28
CA VAL A 118 7.19 5.25 -8.29
C VAL A 118 7.19 6.12 -9.55
N ALA A 119 6.90 5.52 -10.72
CA ALA A 119 6.87 6.26 -11.97
C ALA A 119 5.66 7.20 -12.06
N ALA A 120 4.49 6.87 -11.49
CA ALA A 120 3.37 7.81 -11.40
C ALA A 120 3.72 9.05 -10.57
N LEU A 121 4.44 8.88 -9.44
CA LEU A 121 4.95 10.01 -8.65
C LEU A 121 5.94 10.86 -9.45
N ALA A 122 6.83 10.22 -10.23
CA ALA A 122 7.78 10.91 -11.08
C ALA A 122 7.06 11.73 -12.18
N ILE A 123 6.01 11.18 -12.83
CA ILE A 123 5.18 11.90 -13.80
C ILE A 123 4.58 13.18 -13.19
N VAL A 124 4.10 13.13 -11.94
CA VAL A 124 3.59 14.34 -11.26
C VAL A 124 4.69 15.38 -11.12
N ARG A 125 5.90 14.97 -10.75
CA ARG A 125 7.06 15.86 -10.59
C ARG A 125 7.59 16.41 -11.93
N ASP A 126 7.49 15.62 -12.99
CA ASP A 126 7.92 16.04 -14.34
C ASP A 126 6.97 17.13 -14.91
N LEU A 127 5.67 17.08 -14.57
CA LEU A 127 4.65 17.95 -15.15
C LEU A 127 4.29 19.17 -14.29
N TYR A 128 4.49 19.07 -12.98
CA TYR A 128 4.02 20.09 -12.04
C TYR A 128 5.08 20.41 -10.99
N ALA A 129 5.11 21.67 -10.54
CA ALA A 129 5.99 22.14 -9.49
C ALA A 129 5.22 22.97 -8.45
N GLY A 130 5.82 23.22 -7.30
CA GLY A 130 5.31 24.11 -6.27
C GLY A 130 3.89 23.78 -5.80
N ARG A 131 3.05 24.78 -5.69
CA ARG A 131 1.68 24.67 -5.14
C ARG A 131 0.80 23.71 -5.93
N LYS A 132 0.93 23.68 -7.26
CA LYS A 132 0.11 22.81 -8.11
C LYS A 132 0.46 21.34 -7.92
N MET A 133 1.74 21.02 -7.82
CA MET A 133 2.20 19.66 -7.49
C MET A 133 1.67 19.23 -6.12
N ALA A 134 1.79 20.09 -5.11
CA ALA A 134 1.29 19.79 -3.77
C ALA A 134 -0.23 19.56 -3.77
N GLN A 135 -1.00 20.35 -4.51
CA GLN A 135 -2.45 20.17 -4.66
C GLN A 135 -2.79 18.81 -5.26
N ILE A 136 -2.16 18.43 -6.38
CA ILE A 136 -2.39 17.14 -7.06
C ILE A 136 -2.04 15.99 -6.13
N MET A 137 -0.89 16.04 -5.47
CA MET A 137 -0.47 15.02 -4.52
C MET A 137 -1.42 14.88 -3.34
N SER A 138 -1.87 15.98 -2.76
CA SER A 138 -2.81 15.96 -1.62
C SER A 138 -4.13 15.31 -2.00
N ILE A 139 -4.70 15.68 -3.15
CA ILE A 139 -5.96 15.10 -3.61
C ILE A 139 -5.77 13.60 -3.91
N SER A 140 -4.69 13.22 -4.58
CA SER A 140 -4.39 11.80 -4.85
C SER A 140 -4.20 10.99 -3.56
N MET A 141 -3.63 11.57 -2.51
CA MET A 141 -3.48 10.93 -1.20
C MET A 141 -4.80 10.79 -0.45
N ILE A 142 -5.75 11.72 -0.62
CA ILE A 142 -7.10 11.57 -0.08
C ILE A 142 -7.76 10.33 -0.67
N PHE A 143 -7.74 10.16 -1.99
CA PHE A 143 -8.27 8.96 -2.63
C PHE A 143 -7.58 7.69 -2.13
N PHE A 144 -6.25 7.71 -2.02
CA PHE A 144 -5.48 6.59 -1.46
C PHE A 144 -5.94 6.21 -0.04
N THR A 145 -6.25 7.19 0.80
CA THR A 145 -6.69 6.97 2.19
C THR A 145 -8.10 6.34 2.26
N PHE A 146 -8.97 6.57 1.27
CA PHE A 146 -10.29 5.96 1.22
C PHE A 146 -10.28 4.49 0.78
N VAL A 147 -9.24 4.05 0.06
CA VAL A 147 -9.19 2.68 -0.45
C VAL A 147 -9.17 1.63 0.65
N PRO A 148 -8.40 1.74 1.75
CA PRO A 148 -8.49 0.80 2.88
C PRO A 148 -9.88 0.70 3.49
N ALA A 149 -10.67 1.77 3.45
CA ALA A 149 -12.04 1.74 3.97
C ALA A 149 -12.99 0.90 3.09
N ILE A 150 -12.76 0.84 1.79
CA ILE A 150 -13.65 0.23 0.81
C ILE A 150 -13.13 -1.15 0.35
N ALA A 151 -11.83 -1.33 0.28
CA ALA A 151 -11.21 -2.53 -0.30
C ALA A 151 -11.62 -3.84 0.40
N PRO A 152 -11.67 -3.96 1.75
CA PRO A 152 -12.12 -5.17 2.40
C PRO A 152 -13.60 -5.48 2.12
N MET A 153 -14.44 -4.45 1.98
CA MET A 153 -15.86 -4.64 1.63
C MET A 153 -16.00 -5.23 0.22
N ILE A 154 -15.24 -4.70 -0.75
CA ILE A 154 -15.19 -5.26 -2.11
C ILE A 154 -14.64 -6.68 -2.07
N GLY A 155 -13.56 -6.92 -1.31
CA GLY A 155 -12.98 -8.24 -1.11
C GLY A 155 -13.98 -9.25 -0.56
N ALA A 156 -14.72 -8.88 0.48
CA ALA A 156 -15.76 -9.72 1.07
C ALA A 156 -16.91 -10.01 0.10
N LEU A 157 -17.37 -9.03 -0.65
CA LEU A 157 -18.40 -9.23 -1.68
C LEU A 157 -17.93 -10.20 -2.77
N ILE A 158 -16.68 -10.10 -3.22
CA ILE A 158 -16.11 -11.04 -4.19
C ILE A 158 -16.00 -12.43 -3.56
N LEU A 159 -15.51 -12.53 -2.33
CA LEU A 159 -15.34 -13.77 -1.59
C LEU A 159 -16.65 -14.56 -1.48
N ILE A 160 -17.71 -13.92 -1.02
CA ILE A 160 -19.00 -14.56 -0.78
C ILE A 160 -19.64 -15.08 -2.09
N ASN A 161 -19.49 -14.35 -3.19
CA ASN A 161 -20.14 -14.71 -4.44
C ASN A 161 -19.30 -15.61 -5.35
N PHE A 162 -17.96 -15.51 -5.29
CA PHE A 162 -17.07 -16.14 -6.28
C PHE A 162 -15.87 -16.86 -5.67
N GLY A 163 -15.73 -16.84 -4.33
CA GLY A 163 -14.60 -17.45 -3.63
C GLY A 163 -13.31 -16.59 -3.65
N TRP A 164 -12.34 -16.96 -2.81
CA TRP A 164 -11.14 -16.16 -2.56
C TRP A 164 -10.22 -15.99 -3.79
N ARG A 165 -10.17 -16.96 -4.70
CA ARG A 165 -9.37 -16.88 -5.93
C ARG A 165 -9.81 -15.74 -6.84
N SER A 166 -11.10 -15.43 -6.85
CA SER A 166 -11.67 -14.36 -7.65
C SER A 166 -11.25 -12.95 -7.19
N ILE A 167 -10.72 -12.82 -5.97
CA ILE A 167 -10.11 -11.56 -5.50
C ILE A 167 -8.89 -11.19 -6.37
N PHE A 168 -8.10 -12.19 -6.78
CA PHE A 168 -6.98 -11.97 -7.70
C PHE A 168 -7.46 -11.51 -9.09
N THR A 169 -8.60 -11.99 -9.56
CA THR A 169 -9.25 -11.45 -10.77
C THR A 169 -9.63 -9.98 -10.57
N GLY A 170 -10.14 -9.61 -9.39
CA GLY A 170 -10.38 -8.22 -9.02
C GLY A 170 -9.11 -7.35 -9.08
N PHE A 171 -7.96 -7.88 -8.65
CA PHE A 171 -6.68 -7.18 -8.77
C PHE A 171 -6.26 -6.98 -10.24
N ILE A 172 -6.51 -7.96 -11.11
CA ILE A 172 -6.24 -7.83 -12.56
C ILE A 172 -7.11 -6.72 -13.17
N ILE A 173 -8.40 -6.71 -12.87
CA ILE A 173 -9.32 -5.68 -13.36
C ILE A 173 -8.87 -4.29 -12.89
N PHE A 174 -8.55 -4.16 -11.61
CA PHE A 174 -8.08 -2.88 -11.05
C PHE A 174 -6.76 -2.43 -11.70
N LEU A 175 -5.81 -3.36 -11.91
CA LEU A 175 -4.55 -3.09 -12.63
C LEU A 175 -4.81 -2.56 -14.04
N ILE A 176 -5.69 -3.22 -14.80
CA ILE A 176 -6.01 -2.83 -16.18
C ILE A 176 -6.62 -1.42 -16.19
N ILE A 177 -7.52 -1.13 -15.27
CA ILE A 177 -8.11 0.21 -15.14
C ILE A 177 -7.02 1.23 -14.77
N ALA A 178 -6.25 1.01 -13.71
CA ALA A 178 -5.30 1.99 -13.19
C ALA A 178 -4.13 2.22 -14.14
N VAL A 179 -3.46 1.14 -14.53
CA VAL A 179 -2.25 1.18 -15.37
C VAL A 179 -2.62 1.36 -16.84
N GLY A 180 -3.63 0.66 -17.32
CA GLY A 180 -4.10 0.76 -18.70
C GLY A 180 -4.56 2.19 -19.04
N TRP A 181 -5.38 2.80 -18.17
CA TRP A 181 -5.82 4.20 -18.37
C TRP A 181 -4.64 5.16 -18.43
N LEU A 182 -3.67 5.03 -17.50
CA LEU A 182 -2.46 5.84 -17.51
C LEU A 182 -1.67 5.67 -18.81
N LEU A 183 -1.42 4.42 -19.23
CA LEU A 183 -0.65 4.13 -20.44
C LEU A 183 -1.32 4.64 -21.72
N LEU A 184 -2.65 4.60 -21.78
CA LEU A 184 -3.40 5.08 -22.95
C LEU A 184 -3.47 6.62 -23.02
N ARG A 185 -3.69 7.29 -21.89
CA ARG A 185 -3.99 8.71 -21.85
C ARG A 185 -2.79 9.60 -21.59
N GLN A 186 -1.84 9.16 -20.75
CA GLN A 186 -0.67 9.96 -20.39
C GLN A 186 0.47 9.73 -21.38
N PRO A 187 0.94 10.75 -22.10
CA PRO A 187 2.18 10.68 -22.89
C PRO A 187 3.40 10.44 -21.99
N GLU A 188 4.50 9.95 -22.61
CA GLU A 188 5.80 9.89 -21.92
C GLU A 188 6.23 11.30 -21.52
N THR A 189 6.62 11.47 -20.24
CA THR A 189 7.03 12.76 -19.70
C THR A 189 8.54 12.98 -19.74
N LEU A 190 9.31 11.89 -19.69
CA LEU A 190 10.76 11.96 -19.70
C LEU A 190 11.31 11.88 -21.14
N VAL A 191 11.77 13.00 -21.66
CA VAL A 191 12.37 13.09 -23.00
C VAL A 191 13.63 12.22 -23.09
N LYS A 192 13.89 11.61 -24.24
CA LYS A 192 15.02 10.68 -24.40
C LYS A 192 16.37 11.31 -24.03
N ASN A 193 16.58 12.59 -24.34
CA ASN A 193 17.82 13.31 -24.06
C ASN A 193 18.04 13.61 -22.56
N ASP A 194 16.97 13.61 -21.76
CA ASP A 194 17.04 13.86 -20.32
C ASP A 194 17.19 12.55 -19.52
N ARG A 195 17.20 11.41 -20.21
CA ARG A 195 17.35 10.11 -19.55
C ARG A 195 18.78 9.91 -19.07
N VAL A 196 18.87 9.47 -17.83
CA VAL A 196 20.15 9.18 -17.19
C VAL A 196 20.52 7.72 -17.44
N SER A 197 21.76 7.44 -17.93
CA SER A 197 22.21 6.06 -18.12
C SER A 197 22.11 5.25 -16.81
N PHE A 198 21.55 4.04 -16.90
CA PHE A 198 21.47 3.13 -15.76
C PHE A 198 22.88 2.70 -15.35
N ALA A 199 23.24 2.97 -14.09
CA ALA A 199 24.51 2.55 -13.52
C ALA A 199 24.29 2.03 -12.09
N PHE A 200 24.61 0.77 -11.86
CA PHE A 200 24.48 0.13 -10.54
C PHE A 200 25.36 0.84 -9.49
N SER A 201 26.55 1.31 -9.89
CA SER A 201 27.45 2.08 -9.04
C SER A 201 26.81 3.38 -8.51
N ARG A 202 25.96 4.03 -9.31
CA ARG A 202 25.23 5.24 -8.86
C ARG A 202 24.19 4.92 -7.81
N ILE A 203 23.42 3.83 -7.98
CA ILE A 203 22.45 3.38 -6.98
C ILE A 203 23.17 3.05 -5.67
N TYR A 204 24.25 2.29 -5.77
CA TYR A 204 25.06 1.91 -4.62
C TYR A 204 25.62 3.13 -3.88
N LYS A 205 26.20 4.09 -4.63
CA LYS A 205 26.72 5.33 -4.04
C LYS A 205 25.60 6.14 -3.37
N SER A 206 24.45 6.29 -4.01
CA SER A 206 23.29 7.00 -3.42
C SER A 206 22.78 6.31 -2.15
N LEU A 207 22.79 4.98 -2.09
CA LEU A 207 22.44 4.25 -0.87
C LEU A 207 23.45 4.52 0.25
N ILE A 208 24.76 4.49 -0.03
CA ILE A 208 25.80 4.82 0.96
C ILE A 208 25.59 6.25 1.46
N ASP A 209 25.41 7.22 0.56
CA ASP A 209 25.19 8.63 0.92
C ASP A 209 23.96 8.79 1.82
N CYS A 210 22.88 8.04 1.58
CA CYS A 210 21.71 8.03 2.44
C CYS A 210 22.04 7.44 3.82
N PHE A 211 22.71 6.30 3.89
CA PHE A 211 23.03 5.63 5.16
C PHE A 211 24.12 6.33 5.98
N THR A 212 24.92 7.19 5.37
CA THR A 212 25.89 8.05 6.10
C THR A 212 25.22 9.30 6.69
N ASN A 213 24.04 9.69 6.22
CA ASN A 213 23.32 10.83 6.74
C ASN A 213 22.52 10.45 7.99
N LYS A 214 22.94 10.92 9.17
CA LYS A 214 22.30 10.63 10.46
C LYS A 214 20.81 10.95 10.51
N ILE A 215 20.38 12.07 9.90
CA ILE A 215 18.97 12.48 9.89
C ILE A 215 18.16 11.48 9.06
N PHE A 216 18.68 11.07 7.90
CA PHE A 216 18.05 10.06 7.07
C PHE A 216 17.92 8.72 7.81
N VAL A 217 18.99 8.24 8.44
CA VAL A 217 19.00 6.96 9.18
C VAL A 217 17.97 6.98 10.31
N ILE A 218 18.00 8.01 11.16
CA ILE A 218 17.06 8.12 12.29
C ILE A 218 15.61 8.19 11.78
N SER A 219 15.34 9.00 10.75
CA SER A 219 14.00 9.12 10.17
C SER A 219 13.54 7.79 9.57
N THR A 220 14.43 7.07 8.90
CA THR A 220 14.14 5.76 8.31
C THR A 220 13.83 4.72 9.39
N ILE A 221 14.61 4.67 10.48
CA ILE A 221 14.35 3.76 11.61
C ILE A 221 12.98 4.06 12.23
N LEU A 222 12.69 5.32 12.55
CA LEU A 222 11.40 5.71 13.12
C LEU A 222 10.23 5.33 12.20
N GLN A 223 10.36 5.59 10.91
CA GLN A 223 9.35 5.25 9.93
C GLN A 223 9.18 3.73 9.78
N THR A 224 10.29 2.98 9.79
CA THR A 224 10.27 1.52 9.74
C THR A 224 9.54 0.94 10.94
N LEU A 225 9.83 1.41 12.16
CA LEU A 225 9.13 0.96 13.37
C LEU A 225 7.63 1.27 13.30
N THR A 226 7.26 2.47 12.86
CA THR A 226 5.85 2.88 12.73
C THR A 226 5.11 2.01 11.70
N PHE A 227 5.70 1.78 10.52
CA PHE A 227 5.10 0.91 9.51
C PHE A 227 5.09 -0.56 9.92
N SER A 228 6.07 -1.02 10.69
CA SER A 228 6.08 -2.39 11.23
C SER A 228 4.88 -2.63 12.15
N ILE A 229 4.57 -1.69 13.05
CA ILE A 229 3.39 -1.75 13.91
C ILE A 229 2.10 -1.76 13.07
N LEU A 230 1.99 -0.84 12.08
CA LEU A 230 0.84 -0.76 11.21
C LEU A 230 0.59 -2.07 10.45
N PHE A 231 1.61 -2.60 9.79
CA PHE A 231 1.46 -3.82 9.00
C PHE A 231 1.32 -5.08 9.84
N ALA A 232 1.93 -5.14 11.03
CA ALA A 232 1.65 -6.20 11.99
C ALA A 232 0.16 -6.19 12.40
N SER A 233 -0.38 -5.02 12.73
CA SER A 233 -1.80 -4.87 13.07
C SER A 233 -2.71 -5.26 11.90
N ILE A 234 -2.45 -4.77 10.69
CA ILE A 234 -3.25 -5.11 9.49
C ILE A 234 -3.21 -6.63 9.23
N SER A 235 -2.05 -7.27 9.39
CA SER A 235 -1.89 -8.71 9.13
C SER A 235 -2.63 -9.59 10.14
N THR A 236 -2.83 -9.12 11.38
CA THR A 236 -3.41 -9.91 12.47
C THR A 236 -4.85 -9.57 12.78
N ILE A 237 -5.30 -8.37 12.42
CA ILE A 237 -6.61 -7.83 12.85
C ILE A 237 -7.77 -8.72 12.45
N GLN A 238 -7.74 -9.32 11.26
CA GLN A 238 -8.77 -10.22 10.79
C GLN A 238 -8.89 -11.45 11.69
N GLN A 239 -7.76 -12.06 12.08
CA GLN A 239 -7.75 -13.21 13.00
C GLN A 239 -8.23 -12.83 14.40
N VAL A 240 -7.95 -11.63 14.88
CA VAL A 240 -8.47 -11.14 16.16
C VAL A 240 -9.98 -11.03 16.12
N PHE A 241 -10.55 -10.51 15.03
CA PHE A 241 -12.00 -10.43 14.85
C PHE A 241 -12.66 -11.80 14.78
N ASP A 242 -12.02 -12.76 14.11
CA ASP A 242 -12.51 -14.12 13.93
C ASP A 242 -12.38 -14.94 15.23
N ILE A 243 -11.15 -15.14 15.71
CA ILE A 243 -10.83 -16.07 16.78
C ILE A 243 -11.22 -15.50 18.17
N SER A 244 -10.94 -14.20 18.42
CA SER A 244 -11.13 -13.62 19.76
C SER A 244 -12.53 -13.12 20.00
N TYR A 245 -13.25 -12.70 18.94
CA TYR A 245 -14.55 -12.03 19.08
C TYR A 245 -15.70 -12.68 18.31
N ASP A 246 -15.42 -13.72 17.51
CA ASP A 246 -16.42 -14.37 16.63
C ASP A 246 -17.19 -13.38 15.75
N LYS A 247 -16.45 -12.43 15.16
CA LYS A 247 -16.98 -11.32 14.36
C LYS A 247 -16.40 -11.25 12.94
N ALA A 248 -16.01 -12.40 12.38
CA ALA A 248 -15.41 -12.46 11.04
C ALA A 248 -16.32 -11.83 9.97
N SER A 249 -17.64 -12.08 10.01
CA SER A 249 -18.60 -11.57 9.04
C SER A 249 -18.74 -10.04 9.05
N SER A 250 -18.55 -9.41 10.20
CA SER A 250 -18.65 -7.95 10.35
C SER A 250 -17.30 -7.23 10.19
N PHE A 251 -16.20 -7.96 10.12
CA PHE A 251 -14.84 -7.41 10.00
C PHE A 251 -14.69 -6.34 8.89
N PRO A 252 -15.19 -6.53 7.65
CA PRO A 252 -15.00 -5.53 6.60
C PRO A 252 -15.61 -4.17 6.93
N TYR A 253 -16.74 -4.15 7.63
CA TYR A 253 -17.41 -2.91 8.02
C TYR A 253 -16.64 -2.18 9.13
N TRP A 254 -16.16 -2.92 10.13
CA TRP A 254 -15.38 -2.37 11.23
C TRP A 254 -14.02 -1.87 10.75
N PHE A 255 -13.34 -2.62 9.89
CA PHE A 255 -12.07 -2.20 9.29
C PHE A 255 -12.25 -0.92 8.46
N GLY A 256 -13.32 -0.86 7.66
CA GLY A 256 -13.68 0.34 6.91
C GLY A 256 -13.92 1.55 7.80
N LEU A 257 -14.62 1.38 8.92
CA LEU A 257 -14.87 2.45 9.89
C LEU A 257 -13.57 2.92 10.56
N ILE A 258 -12.69 2.01 10.99
CA ILE A 258 -11.36 2.34 11.52
C ILE A 258 -10.56 3.16 10.50
N ALA A 259 -10.56 2.75 9.24
CA ALA A 259 -9.83 3.45 8.18
C ALA A 259 -10.38 4.87 7.96
N LEU A 260 -11.70 5.06 8.00
CA LEU A 260 -12.33 6.38 7.90
C LEU A 260 -11.98 7.29 9.10
N ILE A 261 -12.05 6.76 10.31
CA ILE A 261 -11.69 7.50 11.54
C ILE A 261 -10.20 7.88 11.49
N SER A 262 -9.33 6.92 11.15
CA SER A 262 -7.88 7.17 11.02
C SER A 262 -7.57 8.19 9.94
N GLY A 263 -8.30 8.17 8.82
CA GLY A 263 -8.20 9.16 7.76
C GLY A 263 -8.52 10.58 8.23
N SER A 264 -9.47 10.73 9.16
CA SER A 264 -9.81 12.02 9.76
C SER A 264 -8.65 12.62 10.57
N GLY A 265 -7.74 11.79 11.09
CA GLY A 265 -6.52 12.22 11.77
C GLY A 265 -5.62 13.11 10.89
N SER A 266 -5.68 12.94 9.57
CA SER A 266 -4.94 13.80 8.63
C SER A 266 -5.41 15.27 8.68
N PHE A 267 -6.71 15.51 8.89
CA PHE A 267 -7.25 16.87 9.06
C PHE A 267 -6.78 17.49 10.37
N ILE A 268 -6.83 16.71 11.47
CA ILE A 268 -6.33 17.13 12.77
C ILE A 268 -4.84 17.44 12.70
N ASN A 269 -4.06 16.58 12.06
CA ASN A 269 -2.63 16.78 11.85
C ASN A 269 -2.34 18.06 11.06
N SER A 270 -3.09 18.34 9.98
CA SER A 270 -2.88 19.55 9.17
C SER A 270 -3.10 20.83 9.96
N TYR A 271 -4.04 20.84 10.89
CA TYR A 271 -4.31 21.96 11.77
C TYR A 271 -3.27 22.11 12.88
N LEU A 272 -2.90 21.00 13.52
CA LEU A 272 -2.00 21.00 14.67
C LEU A 272 -0.55 21.24 14.27
N VAL A 273 -0.11 20.77 13.09
CA VAL A 273 1.29 20.93 12.66
C VAL A 273 1.68 22.41 12.50
N VAL A 274 0.76 23.25 12.09
CA VAL A 274 0.98 24.70 11.96
C VAL A 274 1.16 25.35 13.34
N LYS A 275 0.42 24.88 14.36
CA LYS A 275 0.48 25.45 15.72
C LYS A 275 1.62 24.92 16.57
N MET A 276 1.88 23.61 16.51
CA MET A 276 2.81 22.94 17.42
C MET A 276 4.17 22.65 16.79
N GLY A 277 4.26 22.70 15.46
CA GLY A 277 5.43 22.26 14.71
C GLY A 277 5.53 20.73 14.60
N MET A 278 6.20 20.28 13.53
CA MET A 278 6.26 18.86 13.16
C MET A 278 6.90 17.98 14.25
N ARG A 279 8.03 18.41 14.81
CA ARG A 279 8.76 17.61 15.82
C ARG A 279 7.92 17.34 17.06
N ARG A 280 7.27 18.38 17.60
CA ARG A 280 6.44 18.25 18.82
C ARG A 280 5.22 17.38 18.57
N LEU A 281 4.61 17.54 17.40
CA LEU A 281 3.43 16.74 17.03
C LEU A 281 3.77 15.26 16.88
N ILE A 282 4.88 14.92 16.25
CA ILE A 282 5.38 13.54 16.15
C ILE A 282 5.66 12.97 17.54
N SER A 283 6.35 13.71 18.43
CA SER A 283 6.63 13.24 19.78
C SER A 283 5.37 12.98 20.59
N VAL A 284 4.39 13.88 20.51
CA VAL A 284 3.08 13.69 21.18
C VAL A 284 2.36 12.45 20.63
N GLY A 285 2.34 12.26 19.32
CA GLY A 285 1.76 11.07 18.70
C GLY A 285 2.38 9.77 19.20
N PHE A 286 3.72 9.70 19.31
CA PHE A 286 4.40 8.52 19.85
C PHE A 286 4.10 8.30 21.32
N VAL A 287 4.07 9.36 22.15
CA VAL A 287 3.75 9.23 23.58
C VAL A 287 2.33 8.71 23.77
N ILE A 288 1.35 9.27 23.05
CA ILE A 288 -0.05 8.82 23.13
C ILE A 288 -0.18 7.37 22.64
N GLY A 289 0.41 7.04 21.48
CA GLY A 289 0.35 5.69 20.93
C GLY A 289 1.00 4.65 21.84
N THR A 290 2.18 4.95 22.39
CA THR A 290 2.87 4.07 23.35
C THR A 290 2.05 3.92 24.64
N GLY A 291 1.49 5.02 25.19
CA GLY A 291 0.67 5.00 26.37
C GLY A 291 -0.60 4.15 26.17
N ALA A 292 -1.29 4.33 25.06
CA ALA A 292 -2.49 3.54 24.72
C ALA A 292 -2.14 2.04 24.58
N SER A 293 -1.04 1.72 23.89
CA SER A 293 -0.60 0.32 23.74
C SER A 293 -0.24 -0.32 25.09
N LEU A 294 0.45 0.39 25.97
CA LEU A 294 0.77 -0.09 27.31
C LEU A 294 -0.50 -0.31 28.14
N CYS A 295 -1.45 0.61 28.11
CA CYS A 295 -2.74 0.46 28.78
C CYS A 295 -3.49 -0.79 28.29
N LEU A 296 -3.53 -1.02 26.97
CA LEU A 296 -4.17 -2.20 26.40
C LEU A 296 -3.47 -3.50 26.83
N ILE A 297 -2.13 -3.53 26.81
CA ILE A 297 -1.36 -4.71 27.29
C ILE A 297 -1.67 -4.99 28.76
N LEU A 298 -1.58 -3.98 29.62
CA LEU A 298 -1.85 -4.14 31.06
C LEU A 298 -3.30 -4.60 31.30
N PHE A 299 -4.26 -4.04 30.59
CA PHE A 299 -5.64 -4.45 30.72
C PHE A 299 -5.84 -5.91 30.28
N ASN A 300 -5.22 -6.31 29.17
CA ASN A 300 -5.32 -7.68 28.64
C ASN A 300 -4.66 -8.75 29.52
N LEU A 301 -3.73 -8.36 30.39
CA LEU A 301 -3.13 -9.28 31.37
C LEU A 301 -4.12 -9.71 32.45
N PHE A 302 -5.13 -8.89 32.75
CA PHE A 302 -6.08 -9.15 33.83
C PHE A 302 -7.48 -9.47 33.34
N TYR A 303 -7.87 -8.98 32.15
CA TYR A 303 -9.21 -9.13 31.59
C TYR A 303 -9.16 -9.28 30.08
N LEU A 304 -10.04 -10.11 29.52
CA LEU A 304 -10.31 -10.11 28.08
C LEU A 304 -10.90 -8.73 27.72
N ILE A 305 -10.22 -8.03 26.81
CA ILE A 305 -10.66 -6.70 26.37
C ILE A 305 -12.02 -6.85 25.69
N PRO A 306 -13.09 -6.18 26.14
CA PRO A 306 -14.37 -6.21 25.44
C PRO A 306 -14.21 -5.59 24.04
N PHE A 307 -14.96 -6.12 23.08
CA PHE A 307 -14.87 -5.69 21.68
C PHE A 307 -14.99 -4.17 21.50
N SER A 308 -15.91 -3.54 22.25
CA SER A 308 -16.09 -2.07 22.24
C SER A 308 -14.83 -1.29 22.63
N LEU A 309 -14.05 -1.80 23.56
CA LEU A 309 -12.80 -1.15 24.00
C LEU A 309 -11.61 -1.46 23.08
N TYR A 310 -11.61 -2.65 22.47
CA TYR A 310 -10.60 -3.01 21.48
C TYR A 310 -10.72 -2.17 20.21
N PHE A 311 -11.94 -1.76 19.87
CA PHE A 311 -12.25 -0.98 18.68
C PHE A 311 -11.85 0.50 18.82
N VAL A 312 -11.88 1.11 20.01
CA VAL A 312 -11.53 2.52 20.28
C VAL A 312 -10.02 2.71 20.46
#